data_636dc9b3b37cf697a7049dbf5d9a0004
#
_entry.id   636dc9b3b37cf697a7049dbf5d9a0004
#
_cell.length_a   1.000
_cell.length_b   1.000
_cell.length_c   1.000
_cell.angle_alpha   90.00
_cell.angle_beta   90.00
_cell.angle_gamma   90.00
#
_symmetry.space_group_name_H-M   'P 1'
#
loop_
_entity.id
_entity.type
_entity.pdbx_description
1 polymer ?
#
loop_
_entity_poly.entity_id
_entity_poly.type
_entity_poly.pdbx_seq_one_letter_code
_entity_poly.pdbx_strand_id
1 'polypeptide(L)'
;MGDKGARIAVLSGKGGAGKTLVSVNLAFLSGESVYIDCDVEDPNGHLFFKPDEVSKEAVTVMIPVVDESLCNGCRKCVDFCKFDALAFIKNRPHVFENICHSCGGCAVLCPEKAIWEKDKVIGEVQSGVSHDVIVSTGIMNIGETSGVPIVKHLLNKNVPKDLPEVPVSSWRV
;
A
#
# COMPACT_ATOMS: atom_id res chain seq x y z
N MET A 1 -10.77 15.47 -31.13
CA MET A 1 -11.01 15.66 -29.68
C MET A 1 -10.79 14.31 -29.03
N GLY A 2 -9.66 14.11 -28.38
CA GLY A 2 -9.37 12.84 -27.70
C GLY A 2 -10.34 12.66 -26.54
N ASP A 3 -10.99 11.53 -26.51
CA ASP A 3 -11.90 11.14 -25.44
C ASP A 3 -11.07 11.07 -24.14
N LYS A 4 -11.32 11.97 -23.19
CA LYS A 4 -10.67 11.95 -21.89
C LYS A 4 -11.36 10.85 -21.08
N GLY A 5 -10.67 9.74 -20.89
CA GLY A 5 -11.17 8.65 -20.08
C GLY A 5 -11.71 9.13 -18.71
N ALA A 6 -12.78 8.51 -18.24
CA ALA A 6 -13.39 8.82 -16.95
C ALA A 6 -12.79 7.94 -15.84
N ARG A 7 -12.58 8.52 -14.64
CA ARG A 7 -12.27 7.76 -13.43
C ARG A 7 -13.54 7.58 -12.63
N ILE A 8 -13.83 6.35 -12.24
CA ILE A 8 -14.99 6.00 -11.43
C ILE A 8 -14.51 5.28 -10.18
N ALA A 9 -14.83 5.81 -9.00
CA ALA A 9 -14.58 5.16 -7.72
C ALA A 9 -15.88 4.57 -7.18
N VAL A 10 -15.87 3.26 -6.91
CA VAL A 10 -17.00 2.55 -6.32
C VAL A 10 -16.74 2.33 -4.84
N LEU A 11 -17.48 3.00 -3.99
CA LEU A 11 -17.31 3.02 -2.53
C LEU A 11 -18.58 2.56 -1.83
N SER A 12 -18.43 2.04 -0.60
CA SER A 12 -19.58 1.72 0.25
C SER A 12 -19.23 1.92 1.72
N GLY A 13 -20.24 2.21 2.53
CA GLY A 13 -20.08 2.41 3.97
C GLY A 13 -19.96 1.11 4.79
N LYS A 14 -20.10 -0.07 4.18
CA LYS A 14 -19.97 -1.37 4.86
C LYS A 14 -19.56 -2.48 3.90
N GLY A 15 -18.99 -3.56 4.44
CA GLY A 15 -18.73 -4.80 3.72
C GLY A 15 -20.02 -5.43 3.17
N GLY A 16 -19.92 -6.20 2.09
CA GLY A 16 -21.05 -6.92 1.49
C GLY A 16 -22.08 -6.05 0.77
N ALA A 17 -21.84 -4.74 0.59
CA ALA A 17 -22.77 -3.83 -0.08
C ALA A 17 -22.79 -3.94 -1.61
N GLY A 18 -22.04 -4.88 -2.20
CA GLY A 18 -22.01 -5.12 -3.65
C GLY A 18 -21.01 -4.29 -4.43
N LYS A 19 -20.00 -3.65 -3.78
CA LYS A 19 -18.95 -2.87 -4.48
C LYS A 19 -18.35 -3.63 -5.65
N THR A 20 -17.83 -4.82 -5.39
CA THR A 20 -17.17 -5.65 -6.41
C THR A 20 -18.12 -6.00 -7.56
N LEU A 21 -19.36 -6.36 -7.24
CA LEU A 21 -20.36 -6.68 -8.27
C LEU A 21 -20.59 -5.49 -9.21
N VAL A 22 -20.75 -4.30 -8.66
CA VAL A 22 -20.97 -3.06 -9.45
C VAL A 22 -19.73 -2.71 -10.24
N SER A 23 -18.55 -2.67 -9.62
CA SER A 23 -17.30 -2.25 -10.28
C SER A 23 -16.85 -3.20 -11.37
N VAL A 24 -16.99 -4.52 -11.17
CA VAL A 24 -16.65 -5.54 -12.17
C VAL A 24 -17.58 -5.43 -13.39
N ASN A 25 -18.90 -5.34 -13.19
CA ASN A 25 -19.84 -5.20 -14.29
C ASN A 25 -19.65 -3.89 -15.04
N LEU A 26 -19.36 -2.79 -14.33
CA LEU A 26 -19.09 -1.49 -14.95
C LEU A 26 -17.85 -1.56 -15.84
N ALA A 27 -16.75 -2.12 -15.36
CA ALA A 27 -15.53 -2.27 -16.14
C ALA A 27 -15.76 -3.18 -17.37
N PHE A 28 -16.47 -4.29 -17.20
CA PHE A 28 -16.75 -5.23 -18.28
C PHE A 28 -17.62 -4.60 -19.39
N LEU A 29 -18.63 -3.81 -19.02
CA LEU A 29 -19.52 -3.14 -19.98
C LEU A 29 -18.89 -1.92 -20.65
N SER A 30 -17.85 -1.36 -20.05
CA SER A 30 -17.15 -0.18 -20.61
C SER A 30 -16.21 -0.53 -21.77
N GLY A 31 -15.92 -1.80 -22.03
CA GLY A 31 -14.92 -2.22 -23.01
C GLY A 31 -13.50 -1.91 -22.55
N GLU A 32 -12.69 -1.27 -23.40
CA GLU A 32 -11.30 -0.89 -23.03
C GLU A 32 -11.28 -0.08 -21.74
N SER A 33 -10.84 -0.72 -20.66
CA SER A 33 -10.84 -0.11 -19.33
C SER A 33 -9.73 -0.69 -18.44
N VAL A 34 -9.45 0.01 -17.33
CA VAL A 34 -8.56 -0.45 -16.28
C VAL A 34 -9.38 -0.66 -15.02
N TYR A 35 -9.47 -1.89 -14.57
CA TYR A 35 -10.06 -2.25 -13.29
C TYR A 35 -8.95 -2.30 -12.22
N ILE A 36 -9.12 -1.53 -11.15
CA ILE A 36 -8.16 -1.46 -10.05
C ILE A 36 -8.85 -1.94 -8.78
N ASP A 37 -8.40 -3.09 -8.24
CA ASP A 37 -8.88 -3.61 -6.97
C ASP A 37 -8.03 -3.06 -5.82
N CYS A 38 -8.61 -2.11 -5.09
CA CYS A 38 -7.99 -1.49 -3.93
C CYS A 38 -8.39 -2.15 -2.59
N ASP A 39 -9.17 -3.22 -2.59
CA ASP A 39 -9.46 -4.02 -1.40
C ASP A 39 -8.29 -4.98 -1.14
N VAL A 40 -7.15 -4.42 -0.74
CA VAL A 40 -5.87 -5.13 -0.68
C VAL A 40 -5.79 -6.20 0.41
N GLU A 41 -6.72 -6.19 1.35
CA GLU A 41 -6.81 -7.20 2.43
C GLU A 41 -7.56 -8.45 1.96
N ASP A 42 -8.59 -8.28 1.12
CA ASP A 42 -9.41 -9.39 0.59
C ASP A 42 -9.83 -9.11 -0.87
N PRO A 43 -8.86 -8.99 -1.80
CA PRO A 43 -9.15 -8.68 -3.19
C PRO A 43 -9.87 -9.84 -3.87
N ASN A 44 -10.98 -9.55 -4.53
CA ASN A 44 -11.81 -10.58 -5.16
C ASN A 44 -12.22 -10.26 -6.61
N GLY A 45 -11.89 -9.07 -7.14
CA GLY A 45 -12.19 -8.70 -8.52
C GLY A 45 -11.56 -9.62 -9.56
N HIS A 46 -10.32 -10.07 -9.31
CA HIS A 46 -9.60 -10.99 -10.19
C HIS A 46 -10.30 -12.34 -10.41
N LEU A 47 -11.15 -12.77 -9.46
CA LEU A 47 -11.93 -14.03 -9.60
C LEU A 47 -12.97 -13.95 -10.71
N PHE A 48 -13.47 -12.75 -10.99
CA PHE A 48 -14.46 -12.52 -12.06
C PHE A 48 -13.80 -12.36 -13.42
N PHE A 49 -12.69 -11.61 -13.47
CA PHE A 49 -11.98 -11.36 -14.73
C PHE A 49 -11.11 -12.53 -15.18
N LYS A 50 -10.49 -13.26 -14.23
CA LYS A 50 -9.53 -14.34 -14.51
C LYS A 50 -8.46 -13.91 -15.52
N PRO A 51 -7.68 -12.86 -15.23
CA PRO A 51 -6.72 -12.33 -16.18
C PRO A 51 -5.64 -13.35 -16.53
N ASP A 52 -5.24 -13.35 -17.80
CA ASP A 52 -4.13 -14.15 -18.31
C ASP A 52 -2.79 -13.42 -18.09
N GLU A 53 -1.68 -14.19 -18.15
CA GLU A 53 -0.30 -13.67 -18.09
C GLU A 53 -0.06 -12.67 -16.95
N VAL A 54 -0.45 -13.04 -15.73
CA VAL A 54 -0.35 -12.17 -14.55
C VAL A 54 1.10 -11.84 -14.21
N SER A 55 1.48 -10.58 -14.36
CA SER A 55 2.73 -10.04 -13.83
C SER A 55 2.61 -9.72 -12.35
N LYS A 56 3.69 -9.89 -11.58
CA LYS A 56 3.74 -9.62 -10.15
C LYS A 56 4.85 -8.64 -9.82
N GLU A 57 4.57 -7.69 -8.97
CA GLU A 57 5.52 -6.68 -8.52
C GLU A 57 5.40 -6.52 -7.00
N ALA A 58 6.52 -6.72 -6.29
CA ALA A 58 6.55 -6.56 -4.85
C ALA A 58 6.45 -5.07 -4.47
N VAL A 59 5.66 -4.80 -3.42
CA VAL A 59 5.56 -3.47 -2.82
C VAL A 59 6.31 -3.46 -1.50
N THR A 60 7.28 -2.55 -1.38
CA THR A 60 8.12 -2.41 -0.18
C THR A 60 7.84 -1.11 0.56
N VAL A 61 8.17 -1.13 1.84
CA VAL A 61 8.25 0.04 2.70
C VAL A 61 9.58 0.05 3.42
N MET A 62 10.05 1.23 3.82
CA MET A 62 11.30 1.37 4.56
C MET A 62 11.06 1.15 6.05
N ILE A 63 11.81 0.27 6.69
CA ILE A 63 11.75 0.03 8.14
C ILE A 63 13.11 0.25 8.78
N PRO A 64 13.14 0.77 10.02
CA PRO A 64 14.40 1.07 10.71
C PRO A 64 15.15 -0.19 11.15
N VAL A 65 16.46 -0.12 11.01
CA VAL A 65 17.41 -1.09 11.57
C VAL A 65 18.39 -0.34 12.48
N VAL A 66 18.61 -0.86 13.68
CA VAL A 66 19.51 -0.24 14.66
C VAL A 66 20.88 -0.87 14.57
N ASP A 67 21.90 -0.06 14.35
CA ASP A 67 23.31 -0.48 14.53
C ASP A 67 23.69 -0.39 16.01
N GLU A 68 23.82 -1.54 16.62
CA GLU A 68 24.12 -1.63 18.05
C GLU A 68 25.52 -1.09 18.40
N SER A 69 26.44 -1.07 17.46
CA SER A 69 27.81 -0.60 17.69
C SER A 69 27.88 0.94 17.81
N LEU A 70 27.00 1.63 17.11
CA LEU A 70 26.90 3.08 17.11
C LEU A 70 25.89 3.61 18.15
N CYS A 71 24.97 2.77 18.59
CA CYS A 71 23.89 3.19 19.49
C CYS A 71 24.38 3.44 20.91
N ASN A 72 24.27 4.70 21.39
CA ASN A 72 24.61 5.07 22.77
C ASN A 72 23.47 4.89 23.80
N GLY A 73 22.30 4.39 23.38
CA GLY A 73 21.16 4.14 24.26
C GLY A 73 20.40 5.38 24.73
N CYS A 74 20.48 6.50 24.02
CA CYS A 74 19.85 7.78 24.39
C CYS A 74 18.31 7.79 24.39
N ARG A 75 17.62 6.77 23.88
CA ARG A 75 16.17 6.56 23.83
C ARG A 75 15.37 7.53 22.95
N LYS A 76 15.95 8.54 22.33
CA LYS A 76 15.22 9.55 21.55
C LYS A 76 14.29 8.93 20.47
N CYS A 77 14.71 7.85 19.82
CA CYS A 77 13.93 7.14 18.81
C CYS A 77 12.68 6.44 19.43
N VAL A 78 12.83 5.87 20.63
CA VAL A 78 11.72 5.21 21.36
C VAL A 78 10.71 6.26 21.83
N ASP A 79 11.18 7.32 22.47
CA ASP A 79 10.30 8.39 23.01
C ASP A 79 9.58 9.17 21.90
N PHE A 80 10.16 9.21 20.70
CA PHE A 80 9.55 9.82 19.51
C PHE A 80 8.45 8.97 18.89
N CYS A 81 8.56 7.64 18.94
CA CYS A 81 7.68 6.74 18.19
C CYS A 81 6.25 6.79 18.73
N LYS A 82 5.34 7.38 17.96
CA LYS A 82 3.91 7.48 18.29
C LYS A 82 3.12 6.20 18.04
N PHE A 83 3.76 5.21 17.44
CA PHE A 83 3.15 3.93 17.08
C PHE A 83 3.62 2.80 17.99
N ASP A 84 4.44 3.10 19.02
CA ASP A 84 5.03 2.11 19.93
C ASP A 84 5.80 0.99 19.20
N ALA A 85 6.27 1.27 17.97
CA ALA A 85 7.03 0.32 17.16
C ALA A 85 8.49 0.15 17.62
N LEU A 86 8.93 0.91 18.62
CA LEU A 86 10.24 0.74 19.27
C LEU A 86 10.07 0.60 20.78
N ALA A 87 10.65 -0.44 21.36
CA ALA A 87 10.76 -0.61 22.81
C ALA A 87 12.21 -0.54 23.26
N PHE A 88 12.45 -0.08 24.50
CA PHE A 88 13.79 -0.02 25.07
C PHE A 88 14.02 -1.27 25.93
N ILE A 89 14.79 -2.22 25.43
CA ILE A 89 15.05 -3.50 26.06
C ILE A 89 16.56 -3.68 26.24
N LYS A 90 17.02 -4.01 27.44
CA LYS A 90 18.45 -4.21 27.77
C LYS A 90 19.35 -3.07 27.29
N ASN A 91 18.93 -1.82 27.56
CA ASN A 91 19.62 -0.59 27.17
C ASN A 91 19.78 -0.38 25.66
N ARG A 92 18.91 -0.97 24.84
CA ARG A 92 18.89 -0.84 23.37
C ARG A 92 17.46 -0.67 22.86
N PRO A 93 17.27 0.12 21.79
CA PRO A 93 15.99 0.14 21.09
C PRO A 93 15.80 -1.15 20.31
N HIS A 94 14.63 -1.76 20.48
CA HIS A 94 14.19 -2.95 19.75
C HIS A 94 13.04 -2.57 18.83
N VAL A 95 13.13 -2.93 17.55
CA VAL A 95 12.14 -2.56 16.52
C VAL A 95 11.12 -3.68 16.34
N PHE A 96 9.85 -3.34 16.44
CA PHE A 96 8.73 -4.21 16.07
C PHE A 96 8.29 -3.88 14.64
N GLU A 97 8.83 -4.61 13.68
CA GLU A 97 8.62 -4.35 12.25
C GLU A 97 7.14 -4.36 11.83
N ASN A 98 6.32 -5.21 12.48
CA ASN A 98 4.93 -5.40 12.12
C ASN A 98 4.00 -4.25 12.55
N ILE A 99 4.43 -3.39 13.46
CA ILE A 99 3.67 -2.22 13.89
C ILE A 99 4.35 -0.90 13.50
N CYS A 100 5.43 -0.98 12.73
CA CYS A 100 6.13 0.19 12.21
C CYS A 100 5.36 0.81 11.04
N HIS A 101 5.09 2.10 11.12
CA HIS A 101 4.41 2.87 10.06
C HIS A 101 5.37 3.50 9.03
N SER A 102 6.62 3.08 9.00
CA SER A 102 7.60 3.50 7.97
C SER A 102 7.72 5.03 7.80
N CYS A 103 7.64 5.77 8.91
CA CYS A 103 7.65 7.24 8.87
C CYS A 103 9.06 7.85 8.80
N GLY A 104 10.13 7.06 8.98
CA GLY A 104 11.53 7.49 8.92
C GLY A 104 12.02 8.36 10.08
N GLY A 105 11.13 8.81 10.96
CA GLY A 105 11.46 9.82 11.98
C GLY A 105 12.52 9.38 13.00
N CYS A 106 12.55 8.10 13.36
CA CYS A 106 13.56 7.56 14.28
C CYS A 106 14.98 7.61 13.69
N ALA A 107 15.13 7.41 12.39
CA ALA A 107 16.41 7.51 11.68
C ALA A 107 16.89 8.97 11.63
N VAL A 108 15.99 9.90 11.29
CA VAL A 108 16.29 11.34 11.23
C VAL A 108 16.70 11.92 12.58
N LEU A 109 16.04 11.47 13.67
CA LEU A 109 16.27 12.00 15.02
C LEU A 109 17.45 11.36 15.75
N CYS A 110 18.06 10.32 15.20
CA CYS A 110 19.16 9.63 15.83
C CYS A 110 20.44 10.50 15.82
N PRO A 111 20.96 10.98 16.97
CA PRO A 111 22.14 11.85 17.01
C PRO A 111 23.41 11.13 16.58
N GLU A 112 23.48 9.82 16.85
CA GLU A 112 24.62 8.96 16.52
C GLU A 112 24.53 8.36 15.12
N LYS A 113 23.44 8.67 14.35
CA LYS A 113 23.14 8.04 13.06
C LYS A 113 23.21 6.51 13.09
N ALA A 114 22.87 5.95 14.25
CA ALA A 114 22.85 4.51 14.50
C ALA A 114 21.61 3.81 13.93
N ILE A 115 20.71 4.52 13.24
CA ILE A 115 19.51 3.95 12.64
C ILE A 115 19.54 4.22 11.15
N TRP A 116 19.51 3.15 10.38
CA TRP A 116 19.32 3.15 8.94
C TRP A 116 18.03 2.44 8.57
N GLU A 117 17.66 2.44 7.31
CA GLU A 117 16.41 1.84 6.87
C GLU A 117 16.66 0.75 5.84
N LYS A 118 15.90 -0.33 5.91
CA LYS A 118 15.89 -1.42 4.94
C LYS A 118 14.51 -1.59 4.32
N ASP A 119 14.47 -2.15 3.13
CA ASP A 119 13.23 -2.56 2.49
C ASP A 119 12.58 -3.74 3.22
N LYS A 120 11.27 -3.64 3.43
CA LYS A 120 10.40 -4.73 3.88
C LYS A 120 9.28 -4.89 2.86
N VAL A 121 9.10 -6.09 2.32
CA VAL A 121 7.98 -6.40 1.42
C VAL A 121 6.70 -6.52 2.25
N ILE A 122 5.71 -5.69 1.93
CA ILE A 122 4.40 -5.66 2.61
C ILE A 122 3.26 -6.27 1.78
N GLY A 123 3.52 -6.59 0.55
CA GLY A 123 2.54 -7.16 -0.38
C GLY A 123 3.03 -7.11 -1.80
N GLU A 124 2.12 -7.36 -2.72
CA GLU A 124 2.39 -7.33 -4.16
C GLU A 124 1.25 -6.68 -4.93
N VAL A 125 1.57 -6.18 -6.12
CA VAL A 125 0.61 -5.80 -7.15
C VAL A 125 0.66 -6.82 -8.26
N GLN A 126 -0.49 -7.37 -8.60
CA GLN A 126 -0.68 -8.27 -9.73
C GLN A 126 -1.39 -7.52 -10.86
N SER A 127 -0.91 -7.67 -12.10
CA SER A 127 -1.53 -7.06 -13.27
C SER A 127 -1.58 -8.05 -14.42
N GLY A 128 -2.71 -8.14 -15.07
CA GLY A 128 -2.92 -8.98 -16.25
C GLY A 128 -4.05 -8.42 -17.11
N VAL A 129 -4.36 -9.06 -18.21
CA VAL A 129 -5.42 -8.64 -19.13
C VAL A 129 -6.49 -9.72 -19.20
N SER A 130 -7.74 -9.30 -19.20
CA SER A 130 -8.88 -10.17 -19.42
C SER A 130 -9.81 -9.52 -20.44
N HIS A 131 -9.94 -10.11 -21.64
CA HIS A 131 -10.62 -9.49 -22.77
C HIS A 131 -10.00 -8.10 -23.06
N ASP A 132 -10.76 -7.02 -22.97
CA ASP A 132 -10.32 -5.66 -23.20
C ASP A 132 -10.06 -4.88 -21.87
N VAL A 133 -10.07 -5.58 -20.73
CA VAL A 133 -9.89 -4.99 -19.40
C VAL A 133 -8.49 -5.30 -18.87
N ILE A 134 -7.73 -4.27 -18.54
CA ILE A 134 -6.51 -4.41 -17.72
C ILE A 134 -6.95 -4.55 -16.27
N VAL A 135 -6.58 -5.64 -15.63
CA VAL A 135 -6.93 -5.93 -14.23
C VAL A 135 -5.71 -5.76 -13.37
N SER A 136 -5.75 -4.83 -12.42
CA SER A 136 -4.68 -4.62 -11.45
C SER A 136 -5.21 -4.81 -10.03
N THR A 137 -4.59 -5.71 -9.29
CA THR A 137 -5.01 -6.14 -7.95
C THR A 137 -3.87 -5.94 -6.97
N GLY A 138 -4.11 -5.25 -5.86
CA GLY A 138 -3.19 -5.19 -4.73
C GLY A 138 -3.47 -6.32 -3.75
N ILE A 139 -2.41 -6.95 -3.25
CA ILE A 139 -2.52 -8.02 -2.24
C ILE A 139 -1.59 -7.68 -1.10
N MET A 140 -2.14 -7.51 0.10
CA MET A 140 -1.39 -7.22 1.31
C MET A 140 -0.98 -8.52 2.01
N ASN A 141 0.24 -8.56 2.55
CA ASN A 141 0.69 -9.68 3.37
C ASN A 141 -0.07 -9.72 4.69
N ILE A 142 -0.34 -10.91 5.18
CA ILE A 142 -1.00 -11.11 6.48
C ILE A 142 -0.14 -10.51 7.61
N GLY A 143 -0.78 -9.74 8.48
CA GLY A 143 -0.13 -9.12 9.64
C GLY A 143 0.52 -7.76 9.38
N GLU A 144 0.37 -7.19 8.18
CA GLU A 144 0.81 -5.82 7.91
C GLU A 144 -0.19 -4.79 8.46
N THR A 145 0.32 -3.62 8.84
CA THR A 145 -0.48 -2.59 9.52
C THR A 145 -1.29 -1.72 8.57
N SER A 146 -0.91 -1.62 7.30
CA SER A 146 -1.55 -0.69 6.37
C SER A 146 -1.38 -1.09 4.92
N GLY A 147 -2.48 -1.17 4.19
CA GLY A 147 -2.52 -1.36 2.74
C GLY A 147 -2.30 -0.06 1.93
N VAL A 148 -2.23 1.10 2.60
CA VAL A 148 -2.12 2.41 1.91
C VAL A 148 -0.93 2.48 0.94
N PRO A 149 0.28 1.99 1.25
CA PRO A 149 1.37 2.01 0.27
C PRO A 149 1.08 1.19 -0.98
N ILE A 150 0.38 0.04 -0.84
CA ILE A 150 -0.02 -0.81 -1.98
C ILE A 150 -1.05 -0.10 -2.84
N VAL A 151 -2.07 0.51 -2.23
CA VAL A 151 -3.07 1.31 -2.96
C VAL A 151 -2.43 2.48 -3.70
N LYS A 152 -1.50 3.19 -3.07
CA LYS A 152 -0.74 4.27 -3.73
C LYS A 152 0.06 3.74 -4.93
N HIS A 153 0.72 2.60 -4.79
CA HIS A 153 1.46 1.97 -5.87
C HIS A 153 0.53 1.61 -7.05
N LEU A 154 -0.61 0.96 -6.78
CA LEU A 154 -1.65 0.65 -7.76
C LEU A 154 -2.10 1.89 -8.54
N LEU A 155 -2.46 2.97 -7.83
CA LEU A 155 -2.96 4.18 -8.43
C LEU A 155 -1.88 4.88 -9.27
N ASN A 156 -0.65 4.98 -8.78
CA ASN A 156 0.47 5.59 -9.50
C ASN A 156 0.82 4.84 -10.79
N LYS A 157 0.70 3.52 -10.80
CA LYS A 157 1.00 2.67 -11.95
C LYS A 157 -0.07 2.75 -13.03
N ASN A 158 -1.34 2.77 -12.64
CA ASN A 158 -2.46 2.53 -13.54
C ASN A 158 -3.25 3.79 -13.90
N VAL A 159 -2.97 4.90 -13.22
CA VAL A 159 -3.73 6.13 -13.42
C VAL A 159 -2.88 7.17 -14.14
N PRO A 160 -3.30 7.67 -15.33
CA PRO A 160 -2.60 8.72 -16.04
C PRO A 160 -2.40 9.97 -15.17
N LYS A 161 -1.17 10.55 -15.23
CA LYS A 161 -0.78 11.71 -14.40
C LYS A 161 -1.51 13.00 -14.76
N ASP A 162 -2.11 13.06 -15.94
CA ASP A 162 -2.77 14.26 -16.51
C ASP A 162 -4.22 14.46 -15.98
N LEU A 163 -4.72 13.51 -15.18
CA LEU A 163 -6.03 13.64 -14.55
C LEU A 163 -5.87 14.30 -13.18
N PRO A 164 -6.80 15.19 -12.78
CA PRO A 164 -6.71 15.89 -11.49
C PRO A 164 -6.59 14.87 -10.34
N GLU A 165 -5.63 15.12 -9.46
CA GLU A 165 -5.46 14.32 -8.24
C GLU A 165 -6.74 14.40 -7.40
N VAL A 166 -7.35 13.24 -7.13
CA VAL A 166 -8.38 13.14 -6.10
C VAL A 166 -7.63 13.08 -4.76
N PRO A 167 -7.81 14.06 -3.86
CA PRO A 167 -7.10 14.05 -2.59
C PRO A 167 -7.41 12.76 -1.82
N VAL A 168 -6.38 12.01 -1.44
CA VAL A 168 -6.50 10.76 -0.63
C VAL A 168 -7.17 11.04 0.72
N SER A 169 -7.21 12.30 1.17
CA SER A 169 -7.90 12.76 2.38
C SER A 169 -9.42 12.61 2.36
N SER A 170 -10.03 12.37 1.19
CA SER A 170 -11.47 12.12 1.07
C SER A 170 -11.88 10.66 1.30
N TRP A 171 -10.92 9.76 1.46
CA TRP A 171 -11.15 8.33 1.70
C TRP A 171 -11.15 8.05 3.21
N ARG A 172 -12.21 8.46 3.91
CA ARG A 172 -12.48 7.93 5.25
C ARG A 172 -13.23 6.61 5.10
N VAL A 173 -12.57 5.53 5.50
CA VAL A 173 -13.19 4.24 5.76
C VAL A 173 -13.92 4.30 7.10
#